data_2a2232da3f93f18ab12d798a7553e612
#
_entry.id   2a2232da3f93f18ab12d798a7553e612
#
_cell.length_a   1.000
_cell.length_b   1.000
_cell.length_c   1.000
_cell.angle_alpha   90.00
_cell.angle_beta   90.00
_cell.angle_gamma   90.00
#
_symmetry.space_group_name_H-M   'P 1'
#
loop_
_entity.id
_entity.type
_entity.pdbx_description
1 polymer ?
#
loop_
_entity_poly.entity_id
_entity_poly.type
_entity_poly.pdbx_seq_one_letter_code
_entity_poly.pdbx_strand_id
1 'polypeptide(L)'
;MGMYAKFRHVSVTELKASKKEPANFYRNLYGLKGNPVDRSMMLQSLGHQIGAAIKASPLAHEFTDIPEARRVAQAMLQRKSPEPLDQQALARKMVELLPKINFRPNLSQFAPRVTRIPKGLELEKSWHCLHFMFSGKVWKTGKAPIEKAILGGTEIPDTEGVMGYGPVRFLESGEVKKITVALESYPIERAAAKFDPRAASAAKVYCPDHSPKELAHYFRLLTKYYREAVSRKHAMLLWIE
;
A
#
# COMPACT_ATOMS: atom_id res chain seq x y z
N MET A 1 -2.19 7.33 -11.30
CA MET A 1 -1.50 7.15 -10.02
C MET A 1 -0.09 6.63 -10.29
N GLY A 2 0.92 7.09 -9.55
CA GLY A 2 2.31 6.65 -9.70
C GLY A 2 2.72 5.71 -8.57
N MET A 3 3.73 4.86 -8.79
CA MET A 3 4.33 4.04 -7.74
C MET A 3 5.55 4.76 -7.17
N TYR A 4 5.59 4.96 -5.86
CA TYR A 4 6.64 5.69 -5.15
C TYR A 4 7.22 4.81 -4.05
N ALA A 5 8.55 4.66 -4.00
CA ALA A 5 9.19 3.97 -2.89
C ALA A 5 9.38 4.90 -1.71
N LYS A 6 8.91 4.49 -0.56
CA LYS A 6 8.98 5.22 0.70
C LYS A 6 9.76 4.47 1.75
N PHE A 7 10.47 5.23 2.56
CA PHE A 7 11.35 4.73 3.61
C PHE A 7 11.12 5.51 4.90
N ARG A 8 11.15 4.82 6.03
CA ARG A 8 11.04 5.43 7.35
C ARG A 8 11.98 4.77 8.34
N HIS A 9 12.71 5.60 9.08
CA HIS A 9 13.47 5.13 10.25
C HIS A 9 12.50 4.77 11.39
N VAL A 10 12.76 3.65 12.05
CA VAL A 10 12.02 3.25 13.25
C VAL A 10 12.99 2.77 14.31
N SER A 11 12.70 3.08 15.55
CA SER A 11 13.46 2.53 16.69
C SER A 11 13.23 1.02 16.78
N VAL A 12 14.15 0.33 17.43
CA VAL A 12 14.01 -1.12 17.70
C VAL A 12 12.73 -1.43 18.47
N THR A 13 12.34 -0.53 19.38
CA THR A 13 11.11 -0.65 20.18
C THR A 13 9.86 -0.52 19.32
N GLU A 14 9.81 0.49 18.43
CA GLU A 14 8.71 0.66 17.47
C GLU A 14 8.60 -0.54 16.53
N LEU A 15 9.72 -1.06 16.02
CA LEU A 15 9.71 -2.24 15.16
C LEU A 15 9.17 -3.47 15.90
N LYS A 16 9.57 -3.69 17.15
CA LYS A 16 9.05 -4.81 17.96
C LYS A 16 7.54 -4.70 18.15
N ALA A 17 7.03 -3.50 18.46
CA ALA A 17 5.59 -3.25 18.59
C ALA A 17 4.86 -3.51 17.26
N SER A 18 5.42 -3.05 16.13
CA SER A 18 4.85 -3.27 14.79
C SER A 18 4.73 -4.75 14.41
N LYS A 19 5.73 -5.55 14.78
CA LYS A 19 5.71 -7.00 14.54
C LYS A 19 4.66 -7.71 15.40
N LYS A 20 4.45 -7.24 16.62
CA LYS A 20 3.50 -7.83 17.57
C LYS A 20 2.05 -7.55 17.17
N GLU A 21 1.79 -6.36 16.66
CA GLU A 21 0.45 -5.88 16.31
C GLU A 21 0.42 -5.25 14.89
N PRO A 22 0.48 -6.07 13.83
CA PRO A 22 0.56 -5.57 12.44
C PRO A 22 -0.59 -4.64 12.06
N ALA A 23 -1.82 -4.92 12.47
CA ALA A 23 -2.97 -4.07 12.17
C ALA A 23 -2.80 -2.66 12.76
N ASN A 24 -2.39 -2.55 14.03
CA ASN A 24 -2.10 -1.26 14.66
C ASN A 24 -0.92 -0.55 14.01
N PHE A 25 0.07 -1.31 13.52
CA PHE A 25 1.20 -0.76 12.78
C PHE A 25 0.76 -0.02 11.51
N TYR A 26 -0.01 -0.66 10.64
CA TYR A 26 -0.49 -0.04 9.40
C TYR A 26 -1.32 1.21 9.68
N ARG A 27 -2.16 1.18 10.70
CA ARG A 27 -2.95 2.34 11.14
C ARG A 27 -2.06 3.50 11.57
N ASN A 28 -1.04 3.22 12.39
CA ASN A 28 -0.09 4.23 12.85
C ASN A 28 0.80 4.76 11.72
N LEU A 29 1.18 3.91 10.75
CA LEU A 29 1.97 4.31 9.59
C LEU A 29 1.26 5.38 8.77
N TYR A 30 -0.06 5.25 8.59
CA TYR A 30 -0.89 6.21 7.87
C TYR A 30 -1.49 7.31 8.78
N GLY A 31 -1.08 7.35 10.04
CA GLY A 31 -1.60 8.34 10.99
C GLY A 31 -3.10 8.18 11.26
N LEU A 32 -3.62 6.98 11.10
CA LEU A 32 -5.03 6.67 11.33
C LEU A 32 -5.29 6.59 12.83
N LYS A 33 -5.79 7.66 13.43
CA LYS A 33 -6.23 7.67 14.83
C LYS A 33 -7.67 7.20 14.96
N GLY A 34 -7.95 6.38 15.96
CA GLY A 34 -9.28 5.85 16.28
C GLY A 34 -9.30 4.31 16.30
N ASN A 35 -10.37 3.75 16.80
CA ASN A 35 -10.58 2.29 16.74
C ASN A 35 -10.61 1.79 15.30
N PRO A 36 -10.25 0.52 15.04
CA PRO A 36 -10.47 -0.11 13.75
C PRO A 36 -11.88 0.23 13.28
N VAL A 37 -12.01 0.70 12.05
CA VAL A 37 -13.35 0.85 11.48
C VAL A 37 -13.97 -0.54 11.53
N ASP A 38 -15.01 -0.69 12.36
CA ASP A 38 -15.76 -1.93 12.38
C ASP A 38 -16.36 -2.10 10.98
N ARG A 39 -15.80 -3.04 10.23
CA ARG A 39 -16.27 -3.34 8.87
C ARG A 39 -17.77 -3.65 8.87
N SER A 40 -18.25 -4.29 9.94
CA SER A 40 -19.65 -4.60 10.10
C SER A 40 -20.49 -3.32 10.21
N MET A 41 -20.08 -2.37 11.05
CA MET A 41 -20.75 -1.08 11.18
C MET A 41 -20.69 -0.25 9.89
N MET A 42 -19.55 -0.25 9.21
CA MET A 42 -19.39 0.45 7.93
C MET A 42 -20.29 -0.15 6.85
N LEU A 43 -20.31 -1.47 6.70
CA LEU A 43 -21.18 -2.16 5.75
C LEU A 43 -22.67 -1.97 6.09
N GLN A 44 -23.01 -2.00 7.37
CA GLN A 44 -24.37 -1.73 7.82
C GLN A 44 -24.80 -0.30 7.50
N SER A 45 -23.94 0.70 7.78
CA SER A 45 -24.22 2.10 7.43
C SER A 45 -24.34 2.30 5.92
N LEU A 46 -23.46 1.69 5.14
CA LEU A 46 -23.50 1.72 3.67
C LEU A 46 -24.81 1.09 3.17
N GLY A 47 -25.21 -0.05 3.73
CA GLY A 47 -26.47 -0.70 3.42
C GLY A 47 -27.69 0.19 3.68
N HIS A 48 -27.73 0.91 4.81
CA HIS A 48 -28.78 1.87 5.11
C HIS A 48 -28.80 3.04 4.11
N GLN A 49 -27.62 3.60 3.75
CA GLN A 49 -27.53 4.70 2.79
C GLN A 49 -28.00 4.27 1.38
N ILE A 50 -27.59 3.08 0.94
CA ILE A 50 -28.03 2.49 -0.32
C ILE A 50 -29.55 2.29 -0.30
N GLY A 51 -30.07 1.69 0.77
CA GLY A 51 -31.52 1.47 0.93
C GLY A 51 -32.32 2.77 0.88
N ALA A 52 -31.83 3.83 1.52
CA ALA A 52 -32.46 5.16 1.46
C ALA A 52 -32.41 5.75 0.04
N ALA A 53 -31.26 5.65 -0.64
CA ALA A 53 -31.10 6.14 -2.00
C ALA A 53 -32.00 5.41 -3.00
N ILE A 54 -32.12 4.08 -2.87
CA ILE A 54 -33.04 3.26 -3.68
C ILE A 54 -34.48 3.73 -3.48
N LYS A 55 -34.92 3.88 -2.22
CA LYS A 55 -36.30 4.32 -1.91
C LYS A 55 -36.62 5.70 -2.47
N ALA A 56 -35.63 6.59 -2.53
CA ALA A 56 -35.78 7.94 -3.08
C ALA A 56 -35.70 8.00 -4.60
N SER A 57 -35.30 6.91 -5.25
CA SER A 57 -35.11 6.84 -6.71
C SER A 57 -36.43 6.53 -7.44
N PRO A 58 -36.66 7.12 -8.64
CA PRO A 58 -37.72 6.69 -9.53
C PRO A 58 -37.64 5.21 -9.94
N LEU A 59 -36.44 4.62 -9.80
CA LEU A 59 -36.17 3.20 -10.10
C LEU A 59 -36.38 2.28 -8.89
N ALA A 60 -37.02 2.76 -7.82
CA ALA A 60 -37.24 1.97 -6.60
C ALA A 60 -37.91 0.60 -6.88
N HIS A 61 -38.84 0.56 -7.83
CA HIS A 61 -39.52 -0.67 -8.23
C HIS A 61 -38.56 -1.71 -8.84
N GLU A 62 -37.55 -1.30 -9.63
CA GLU A 62 -36.57 -2.22 -10.20
C GLU A 62 -35.74 -2.94 -9.13
N PHE A 63 -35.54 -2.30 -7.96
CA PHE A 63 -34.81 -2.90 -6.83
C PHE A 63 -35.71 -3.77 -5.95
N THR A 64 -36.98 -3.40 -5.78
CA THR A 64 -37.90 -4.16 -4.93
C THR A 64 -38.33 -5.47 -5.56
N ASP A 65 -38.27 -5.58 -6.88
CA ASP A 65 -38.65 -6.77 -7.63
C ASP A 65 -37.50 -7.78 -7.85
N ILE A 66 -36.35 -7.52 -7.25
CA ILE A 66 -35.21 -8.47 -7.29
C ILE A 66 -35.44 -9.57 -6.25
N PRO A 67 -35.70 -10.85 -6.67
CA PRO A 67 -35.96 -11.94 -5.73
C PRO A 67 -34.79 -12.20 -4.77
N GLU A 68 -33.57 -12.04 -5.26
CA GLU A 68 -32.31 -12.17 -4.50
C GLU A 68 -32.25 -11.13 -3.37
N ALA A 69 -32.62 -9.88 -3.64
CA ALA A 69 -32.64 -8.83 -2.65
C ALA A 69 -33.61 -9.14 -1.50
N ARG A 70 -34.79 -9.68 -1.81
CA ARG A 70 -35.77 -10.12 -0.81
C ARG A 70 -35.22 -11.26 0.05
N ARG A 71 -34.58 -12.29 -0.58
CA ARG A 71 -33.97 -13.42 0.16
C ARG A 71 -32.82 -12.96 1.07
N VAL A 72 -31.94 -12.11 0.55
CA VAL A 72 -30.84 -11.54 1.35
C VAL A 72 -31.37 -10.72 2.53
N ALA A 73 -32.36 -9.85 2.30
CA ALA A 73 -32.96 -9.05 3.35
C ALA A 73 -33.65 -9.92 4.42
N GLN A 74 -34.36 -10.96 4.01
CA GLN A 74 -35.03 -11.90 4.92
C GLN A 74 -34.02 -12.70 5.75
N ALA A 75 -32.92 -13.16 5.16
CA ALA A 75 -31.85 -13.86 5.88
C ALA A 75 -31.20 -12.92 6.92
N MET A 76 -30.93 -11.67 6.56
CA MET A 76 -30.40 -10.67 7.50
C MET A 76 -31.34 -10.39 8.68
N LEU A 77 -32.64 -10.25 8.41
CA LEU A 77 -33.64 -10.08 9.48
C LEU A 77 -33.70 -11.27 10.44
N GLN A 78 -33.47 -12.47 9.92
CA GLN A 78 -33.40 -13.71 10.72
C GLN A 78 -32.02 -13.96 11.36
N ARG A 79 -31.08 -13.01 11.23
CA ARG A 79 -29.69 -13.13 11.68
C ARG A 79 -28.95 -14.38 11.10
N LYS A 80 -29.34 -14.80 9.90
CA LYS A 80 -28.71 -15.88 9.14
C LYS A 80 -27.79 -15.27 8.07
N SER A 81 -26.72 -15.98 7.74
CA SER A 81 -25.90 -15.59 6.58
C SER A 81 -26.68 -15.88 5.29
N PRO A 82 -26.79 -14.88 4.37
CA PRO A 82 -27.43 -15.13 3.07
C PRO A 82 -26.64 -16.14 2.25
N GLU A 83 -27.35 -16.86 1.40
CA GLU A 83 -26.72 -17.82 0.46
C GLU A 83 -25.70 -17.11 -0.44
N PRO A 84 -24.51 -17.72 -0.68
CA PRO A 84 -23.46 -17.09 -1.49
C PRO A 84 -23.89 -16.77 -2.92
N LEU A 85 -24.73 -17.61 -3.54
CA LEU A 85 -25.28 -17.37 -4.88
C LEU A 85 -26.20 -16.16 -4.93
N ASP A 86 -27.06 -15.97 -3.90
CA ASP A 86 -27.94 -14.82 -3.80
C ASP A 86 -27.14 -13.52 -3.59
N GLN A 87 -26.05 -13.60 -2.82
CA GLN A 87 -25.14 -12.45 -2.61
C GLN A 87 -24.46 -12.05 -3.94
N GLN A 88 -23.97 -13.01 -4.72
CA GLN A 88 -23.31 -12.73 -6.00
C GLN A 88 -24.29 -12.18 -7.04
N ALA A 89 -25.47 -12.77 -7.14
CA ALA A 89 -26.51 -12.30 -8.06
C ALA A 89 -26.98 -10.89 -7.71
N LEU A 90 -27.20 -10.61 -6.42
CA LEU A 90 -27.53 -9.28 -5.94
C LEU A 90 -26.40 -8.27 -6.22
N ALA A 91 -25.14 -8.65 -5.97
CA ALA A 91 -23.99 -7.78 -6.23
C ALA A 91 -23.89 -7.39 -7.71
N ARG A 92 -24.07 -8.34 -8.64
CA ARG A 92 -24.10 -8.07 -10.09
C ARG A 92 -25.19 -7.08 -10.47
N LYS A 93 -26.40 -7.29 -9.96
CA LYS A 93 -27.56 -6.42 -10.22
C LYS A 93 -27.35 -5.02 -9.64
N MET A 94 -26.76 -4.93 -8.44
CA MET A 94 -26.43 -3.64 -7.83
C MET A 94 -25.38 -2.88 -8.63
N VAL A 95 -24.35 -3.55 -9.18
CA VAL A 95 -23.35 -2.92 -10.06
C VAL A 95 -24.01 -2.33 -11.31
N GLU A 96 -25.04 -2.97 -11.85
CA GLU A 96 -25.81 -2.48 -13.00
C GLU A 96 -26.68 -1.27 -12.67
N LEU A 97 -27.33 -1.27 -11.49
CA LEU A 97 -28.37 -0.30 -11.14
C LEU A 97 -27.84 0.90 -10.34
N LEU A 98 -26.83 0.73 -9.47
CA LEU A 98 -26.28 1.82 -8.66
C LEU A 98 -25.85 3.05 -9.46
N PRO A 99 -25.21 2.93 -10.63
CA PRO A 99 -24.85 4.11 -11.44
C PRO A 99 -26.08 4.94 -11.87
N LYS A 100 -27.25 4.31 -11.99
CA LYS A 100 -28.49 4.97 -12.43
C LYS A 100 -29.16 5.80 -11.36
N ILE A 101 -28.84 5.59 -10.07
CA ILE A 101 -29.46 6.27 -8.92
C ILE A 101 -28.63 7.42 -8.36
N ASN A 102 -27.57 7.86 -9.04
CA ASN A 102 -26.70 8.96 -8.58
C ASN A 102 -26.29 8.83 -7.08
N PHE A 103 -26.01 7.61 -6.65
CA PHE A 103 -25.64 7.32 -5.26
C PHE A 103 -24.22 7.78 -4.96
N ARG A 104 -24.10 8.64 -3.93
CA ARG A 104 -22.80 9.05 -3.38
C ARG A 104 -22.74 8.66 -1.91
N PRO A 105 -21.97 7.60 -1.56
CA PRO A 105 -21.88 7.18 -0.17
C PRO A 105 -21.23 8.26 0.70
N ASN A 106 -21.85 8.60 1.81
CA ASN A 106 -21.22 9.43 2.84
C ASN A 106 -20.43 8.53 3.80
N LEU A 107 -19.14 8.38 3.53
CA LEU A 107 -18.24 7.62 4.37
C LEU A 107 -17.40 8.51 5.31
N SER A 108 -17.71 9.80 5.40
CA SER A 108 -16.92 10.76 6.18
C SER A 108 -16.82 10.40 7.66
N GLN A 109 -17.85 9.81 8.24
CA GLN A 109 -17.85 9.32 9.63
C GLN A 109 -16.90 8.15 9.86
N PHE A 110 -16.56 7.41 8.80
CA PHE A 110 -15.60 6.31 8.83
C PHE A 110 -14.25 6.71 8.27
N ALA A 111 -14.13 7.93 7.72
CA ALA A 111 -12.86 8.42 7.25
C ALA A 111 -11.89 8.53 8.44
N PRO A 112 -10.77 7.80 8.41
CA PRO A 112 -9.80 7.90 9.48
C PRO A 112 -9.27 9.34 9.54
N ARG A 113 -9.16 9.88 10.75
CA ARG A 113 -8.47 11.17 10.93
C ARG A 113 -6.99 10.96 10.65
N VAL A 114 -6.56 11.35 9.46
CA VAL A 114 -5.14 11.29 9.07
C VAL A 114 -4.37 12.31 9.90
N THR A 115 -3.53 11.85 10.80
CA THR A 115 -2.53 12.69 11.43
C THR A 115 -1.29 12.73 10.53
N ARG A 116 -0.49 13.80 10.67
CA ARG A 116 0.70 14.03 9.85
C ARG A 116 1.57 12.78 9.79
N ILE A 117 1.70 12.18 8.60
CA ILE A 117 2.61 11.07 8.36
C ILE A 117 4.02 11.53 8.68
N PRO A 118 4.79 10.81 9.53
CA PRO A 118 6.16 11.19 9.82
C PRO A 118 6.97 11.28 8.53
N LYS A 119 7.76 12.36 8.39
CA LYS A 119 8.61 12.55 7.21
C LYS A 119 9.57 11.38 7.05
N GLY A 120 9.51 10.73 5.90
CA GLY A 120 10.43 9.69 5.45
C GLY A 120 11.20 10.16 4.22
N LEU A 121 12.02 9.27 3.66
CA LEU A 121 12.58 9.44 2.34
C LEU A 121 11.58 8.92 1.31
N GLU A 122 11.42 9.64 0.22
CA GLU A 122 10.72 9.21 -0.98
C GLU A 122 11.68 9.25 -2.17
N LEU A 123 11.78 8.16 -2.92
CA LEU A 123 12.64 8.07 -4.11
C LEU A 123 11.87 8.35 -5.40
N GLU A 124 10.63 8.80 -5.27
CA GLU A 124 9.77 9.01 -6.42
C GLU A 124 9.76 7.80 -7.36
N LYS A 125 9.76 8.00 -8.67
CA LYS A 125 9.76 6.92 -9.67
C LYS A 125 11.14 6.34 -9.96
N SER A 126 12.21 6.97 -9.50
CA SER A 126 13.59 6.52 -9.71
C SER A 126 13.93 5.22 -8.96
N TRP A 127 13.13 4.86 -7.96
CA TRP A 127 13.35 3.68 -7.13
C TRP A 127 13.52 2.39 -7.94
N HIS A 128 12.74 2.22 -9.01
CA HIS A 128 12.74 0.98 -9.78
C HIS A 128 13.99 0.86 -10.66
N CYS A 129 14.46 1.98 -11.22
CA CYS A 129 15.73 2.03 -11.93
C CYS A 129 16.90 1.72 -10.99
N LEU A 130 16.93 2.33 -9.81
CA LEU A 130 17.95 2.06 -8.80
C LEU A 130 17.91 0.59 -8.35
N HIS A 131 16.73 0.04 -8.10
CA HIS A 131 16.60 -1.38 -7.76
C HIS A 131 17.14 -2.28 -8.86
N PHE A 132 16.78 -1.99 -10.12
CA PHE A 132 17.27 -2.74 -11.28
C PHE A 132 18.78 -2.64 -11.43
N MET A 133 19.36 -1.45 -11.23
CA MET A 133 20.81 -1.25 -11.24
C MET A 133 21.54 -2.06 -10.16
N PHE A 134 20.95 -2.22 -8.99
CA PHE A 134 21.55 -2.96 -7.87
C PHE A 134 21.43 -4.48 -8.02
N SER A 135 20.31 -4.95 -8.56
CA SER A 135 19.95 -6.37 -8.53
C SER A 135 19.98 -7.06 -9.91
N GLY A 136 19.92 -6.29 -11.00
CA GLY A 136 19.64 -6.81 -12.34
C GLY A 136 18.25 -7.42 -12.50
N LYS A 137 17.35 -7.22 -11.52
CA LYS A 137 16.01 -7.82 -11.46
C LYS A 137 14.94 -6.75 -11.30
N VAL A 138 13.74 -7.02 -11.83
CA VAL A 138 12.63 -6.05 -11.79
C VAL A 138 11.98 -6.01 -10.41
N TRP A 139 11.54 -7.16 -9.88
CA TRP A 139 10.79 -7.22 -8.62
C TRP A 139 11.45 -8.07 -7.53
N LYS A 140 12.44 -8.90 -7.89
CA LYS A 140 13.09 -9.81 -6.93
C LYS A 140 14.32 -9.16 -6.34
N THR A 141 14.55 -9.36 -5.07
CA THR A 141 15.83 -9.06 -4.43
C THR A 141 16.79 -10.24 -4.55
N GLY A 142 18.08 -9.96 -4.54
CA GLY A 142 19.10 -10.99 -4.45
C GLY A 142 19.64 -11.17 -3.04
N LYS A 143 20.83 -11.79 -2.96
CA LYS A 143 21.47 -12.09 -1.66
C LYS A 143 22.41 -10.98 -1.19
N ALA A 144 22.98 -10.18 -2.13
CA ALA A 144 23.91 -9.12 -1.78
C ALA A 144 23.20 -7.99 -1.00
N PRO A 145 23.87 -7.36 -0.02
CA PRO A 145 23.24 -6.31 0.79
C PRO A 145 22.64 -5.19 -0.04
N ILE A 146 23.32 -4.70 -1.08
CA ILE A 146 22.83 -3.60 -1.91
C ILE A 146 21.53 -3.95 -2.65
N GLU A 147 21.36 -5.20 -3.07
CA GLU A 147 20.15 -5.65 -3.77
C GLU A 147 18.88 -5.54 -2.90
N LYS A 148 19.08 -5.48 -1.57
CA LYS A 148 18.00 -5.34 -0.59
C LYS A 148 17.67 -3.89 -0.25
N ALA A 149 18.40 -2.92 -0.78
CA ALA A 149 18.29 -1.52 -0.37
C ALA A 149 16.92 -0.87 -0.66
N ILE A 150 16.13 -1.41 -1.58
CA ILE A 150 14.83 -0.83 -1.98
C ILE A 150 13.67 -1.79 -1.74
N LEU A 151 13.74 -3.02 -2.26
CA LEU A 151 12.66 -4.01 -2.14
C LEU A 151 12.97 -5.14 -1.15
N GLY A 152 14.08 -5.03 -0.41
CA GLY A 152 14.49 -6.05 0.56
C GLY A 152 13.74 -5.98 1.89
N GLY A 153 14.18 -6.85 2.80
CA GLY A 153 13.63 -6.93 4.15
C GLY A 153 12.57 -8.00 4.34
N THR A 154 12.11 -8.13 5.56
CA THR A 154 11.05 -9.06 5.96
C THR A 154 9.70 -8.35 5.91
N GLU A 155 8.68 -9.02 5.42
CA GLU A 155 7.34 -8.47 5.30
C GLU A 155 6.65 -8.38 6.67
N ILE A 156 5.94 -7.27 6.89
CA ILE A 156 4.96 -7.14 7.96
C ILE A 156 3.61 -7.53 7.35
N PRO A 157 2.92 -8.56 7.87
CA PRO A 157 1.67 -9.02 7.29
C PRO A 157 0.63 -7.90 7.19
N ASP A 158 0.12 -7.63 6.00
CA ASP A 158 -0.99 -6.71 5.77
C ASP A 158 -2.31 -7.47 5.83
N THR A 159 -2.80 -7.68 7.05
CA THR A 159 -4.03 -8.45 7.29
C THR A 159 -5.30 -7.70 6.88
N GLU A 160 -5.21 -6.40 6.67
CA GLU A 160 -6.36 -5.54 6.31
C GLU A 160 -6.38 -5.16 4.83
N GLY A 161 -5.33 -5.51 4.06
CA GLY A 161 -5.22 -5.18 2.64
C GLY A 161 -5.15 -3.67 2.41
N VAL A 162 -4.46 -2.94 3.28
CA VAL A 162 -4.36 -1.48 3.23
C VAL A 162 -3.40 -1.02 2.14
N MET A 163 -2.42 -1.88 1.80
CA MET A 163 -1.34 -1.57 0.86
C MET A 163 -1.68 -1.99 -0.57
N GLY A 164 -1.69 -1.04 -1.50
CA GLY A 164 -1.99 -1.31 -2.91
C GLY A 164 -0.89 -2.06 -3.67
N TYR A 165 0.38 -1.90 -3.27
CA TYR A 165 1.54 -2.43 -3.99
C TYR A 165 2.38 -3.40 -3.14
N GLY A 166 1.73 -4.17 -2.28
CA GLY A 166 2.37 -5.17 -1.43
C GLY A 166 2.65 -4.67 -0.01
N PRO A 167 3.00 -5.59 0.91
CA PRO A 167 3.16 -5.26 2.32
C PRO A 167 4.36 -4.37 2.59
N VAL A 168 4.31 -3.65 3.71
CA VAL A 168 5.48 -2.96 4.24
C VAL A 168 6.53 -3.99 4.64
N ARG A 169 7.79 -3.71 4.33
CA ARG A 169 8.94 -4.51 4.73
C ARG A 169 9.77 -3.77 5.75
N PHE A 170 10.50 -4.51 6.54
CA PHE A 170 11.47 -3.93 7.47
C PHE A 170 12.85 -4.55 7.30
N LEU A 171 13.86 -3.73 7.54
CA LEU A 171 15.24 -4.12 7.71
C LEU A 171 15.64 -3.91 9.16
N GLU A 172 16.22 -4.93 9.78
CA GLU A 172 16.80 -4.79 11.12
C GLU A 172 18.03 -3.87 11.07
N SER A 173 18.38 -3.24 12.19
CA SER A 173 19.51 -2.30 12.26
C SER A 173 20.83 -2.90 11.79
N GLY A 174 21.05 -4.20 12.00
CA GLY A 174 22.22 -4.92 11.46
C GLY A 174 22.23 -5.05 9.94
N GLU A 175 21.06 -5.23 9.32
CA GLU A 175 20.93 -5.26 7.86
C GLU A 175 21.11 -3.85 7.29
N VAL A 176 20.50 -2.85 7.91
CA VAL A 176 20.66 -1.42 7.55
C VAL A 176 22.16 -1.07 7.50
N LYS A 177 22.94 -1.46 8.52
CA LYS A 177 24.41 -1.24 8.55
C LYS A 177 25.11 -1.91 7.36
N LYS A 178 24.83 -3.18 7.04
CA LYS A 178 25.43 -3.89 5.91
C LYS A 178 25.09 -3.25 4.58
N ILE A 179 23.84 -2.83 4.41
CA ILE A 179 23.38 -2.14 3.19
C ILE A 179 24.05 -0.78 3.07
N THR A 180 24.19 -0.02 4.16
CA THR A 180 24.88 1.27 4.13
C THR A 180 26.30 1.14 3.61
N VAL A 181 27.08 0.19 4.12
CA VAL A 181 28.45 -0.07 3.64
C VAL A 181 28.46 -0.39 2.13
N ALA A 182 27.52 -1.21 1.68
CA ALA A 182 27.42 -1.56 0.27
C ALA A 182 27.02 -0.37 -0.62
N LEU A 183 26.10 0.51 -0.14
CA LEU A 183 25.74 1.74 -0.84
C LEU A 183 26.94 2.71 -0.92
N GLU A 184 27.69 2.88 0.17
CA GLU A 184 28.85 3.77 0.21
C GLU A 184 29.99 3.35 -0.73
N SER A 185 30.13 2.05 -0.98
CA SER A 185 31.13 1.52 -1.91
C SER A 185 30.63 1.40 -3.37
N TYR A 186 29.35 1.68 -3.63
CA TYR A 186 28.77 1.52 -4.96
C TYR A 186 29.16 2.67 -5.90
N PRO A 187 29.74 2.37 -7.10
CA PRO A 187 30.23 3.40 -8.02
C PRO A 187 29.08 4.00 -8.85
N ILE A 188 28.21 4.80 -8.20
CA ILE A 188 26.95 5.28 -8.78
C ILE A 188 27.13 6.07 -10.07
N GLU A 189 28.14 6.94 -10.16
CA GLU A 189 28.36 7.76 -11.36
C GLU A 189 28.64 6.88 -12.57
N ARG A 190 29.51 5.88 -12.40
CA ARG A 190 29.83 4.91 -13.46
C ARG A 190 28.64 4.02 -13.80
N ALA A 191 27.89 3.57 -12.79
CA ALA A 191 26.74 2.70 -12.98
C ALA A 191 25.60 3.44 -13.68
N ALA A 192 25.29 4.67 -13.24
CA ALA A 192 24.27 5.51 -13.86
C ALA A 192 24.60 5.90 -15.30
N ALA A 193 25.89 6.20 -15.59
CA ALA A 193 26.31 6.48 -16.95
C ALA A 193 26.19 5.27 -17.91
N LYS A 194 26.17 4.04 -17.36
CA LYS A 194 25.98 2.80 -18.12
C LYS A 194 24.55 2.28 -18.14
N PHE A 195 23.64 2.95 -17.39
CA PHE A 195 22.26 2.55 -17.36
C PHE A 195 21.62 2.73 -18.74
N ASP A 196 21.03 1.67 -19.26
CA ASP A 196 20.34 1.67 -20.56
C ASP A 196 18.82 1.69 -20.34
N PRO A 197 18.13 2.83 -20.57
CA PRO A 197 16.69 2.94 -20.44
C PRO A 197 15.91 2.00 -21.37
N ARG A 198 16.47 1.67 -22.57
CA ARG A 198 15.82 0.76 -23.53
C ARG A 198 15.83 -0.67 -23.01
N ALA A 199 16.97 -1.13 -22.50
CA ALA A 199 17.08 -2.45 -21.87
C ALA A 199 16.19 -2.54 -20.61
N ALA A 200 16.15 -1.49 -19.80
CA ALA A 200 15.28 -1.40 -18.63
C ALA A 200 13.78 -1.44 -19.01
N SER A 201 13.39 -0.73 -20.06
CA SER A 201 12.03 -0.76 -20.62
C SER A 201 11.65 -2.14 -21.13
N ALA A 202 12.54 -2.80 -21.89
CA ALA A 202 12.34 -4.16 -22.36
C ALA A 202 12.17 -5.17 -21.21
N ALA A 203 12.89 -4.96 -20.10
CA ALA A 203 12.75 -5.71 -18.86
C ALA A 203 11.50 -5.35 -18.06
N LYS A 204 10.69 -4.35 -18.47
CA LYS A 204 9.49 -3.84 -17.77
C LYS A 204 9.79 -3.13 -16.45
N VAL A 205 10.91 -2.42 -16.38
CA VAL A 205 11.19 -1.49 -15.30
C VAL A 205 10.20 -0.32 -15.38
N TYR A 206 9.62 0.04 -14.25
CA TYR A 206 8.66 1.15 -14.19
C TYR A 206 9.38 2.50 -14.35
N CYS A 207 8.91 3.35 -15.27
CA CYS A 207 9.46 4.67 -15.58
C CYS A 207 10.99 4.65 -15.77
N PRO A 208 11.54 3.96 -16.82
CA PRO A 208 12.98 3.81 -16.99
C PRO A 208 13.70 5.07 -17.48
N ASP A 209 12.97 6.11 -17.90
CA ASP A 209 13.50 7.31 -18.56
C ASP A 209 14.04 8.32 -17.54
N HIS A 210 15.02 7.91 -16.75
CA HIS A 210 15.75 8.78 -15.84
C HIS A 210 17.16 9.08 -16.38
N SER A 211 17.57 10.33 -16.28
CA SER A 211 18.94 10.72 -16.60
C SER A 211 19.94 10.14 -15.59
N PRO A 212 21.20 9.90 -15.99
CA PRO A 212 22.26 9.49 -15.07
C PRO A 212 22.41 10.43 -13.87
N LYS A 213 22.22 11.74 -14.08
CA LYS A 213 22.30 12.74 -13.02
C LYS A 213 21.18 12.60 -11.99
N GLU A 214 19.94 12.30 -12.43
CA GLU A 214 18.80 12.06 -11.54
C GLU A 214 19.00 10.77 -10.75
N LEU A 215 19.41 9.69 -11.38
CA LEU A 215 19.70 8.42 -10.69
C LEU A 215 20.78 8.60 -9.63
N ALA A 216 21.87 9.31 -9.95
CA ALA A 216 22.90 9.61 -8.98
C ALA A 216 22.39 10.52 -7.83
N HIS A 217 21.51 11.46 -8.12
CA HIS A 217 20.87 12.31 -7.09
C HIS A 217 20.05 11.48 -6.08
N TYR A 218 19.11 10.67 -6.55
CA TYR A 218 18.29 9.84 -5.68
C TYR A 218 19.09 8.77 -4.95
N PHE A 219 20.13 8.23 -5.57
CA PHE A 219 21.06 7.33 -4.90
C PHE A 219 21.76 8.01 -3.72
N ARG A 220 22.24 9.26 -3.88
CA ARG A 220 22.89 10.00 -2.78
C ARG A 220 21.91 10.29 -1.65
N LEU A 221 20.65 10.62 -1.96
CA LEU A 221 19.59 10.79 -0.96
C LEU A 221 19.36 9.49 -0.20
N LEU A 222 19.26 8.35 -0.90
CA LEU A 222 19.10 7.02 -0.30
C LEU A 222 20.29 6.70 0.62
N THR A 223 21.51 6.85 0.13
CA THR A 223 22.72 6.57 0.90
C THR A 223 22.81 7.44 2.16
N LYS A 224 22.52 8.74 2.06
CA LYS A 224 22.44 9.65 3.20
C LYS A 224 21.41 9.18 4.23
N TYR A 225 20.22 8.79 3.77
CA TYR A 225 19.15 8.34 4.64
C TYR A 225 19.53 7.04 5.38
N TYR A 226 20.14 6.08 4.69
CA TYR A 226 20.67 4.86 5.32
C TYR A 226 21.74 5.16 6.36
N ARG A 227 22.66 6.10 6.09
CA ARG A 227 23.69 6.53 7.04
C ARG A 227 23.09 7.16 8.30
N GLU A 228 22.04 7.97 8.17
CA GLU A 228 21.30 8.54 9.29
C GLU A 228 20.63 7.47 10.15
N ALA A 229 20.09 6.41 9.54
CA ALA A 229 19.54 5.27 10.27
C ALA A 229 20.61 4.55 11.09
N VAL A 230 21.80 4.31 10.51
CA VAL A 230 22.93 3.69 11.22
C VAL A 230 23.38 4.53 12.40
N SER A 231 23.53 5.85 12.23
CA SER A 231 23.97 6.75 13.30
C SER A 231 23.01 6.73 14.50
N ARG A 232 21.73 6.51 14.26
CA ARG A 232 20.68 6.40 15.28
C ARG A 232 20.43 4.97 15.76
N LYS A 233 21.14 3.98 15.24
CA LYS A 233 20.90 2.54 15.48
C LYS A 233 19.46 2.12 15.17
N HIS A 234 18.83 2.74 14.19
CA HIS A 234 17.46 2.49 13.78
C HIS A 234 17.36 1.31 12.82
N ALA A 235 16.24 0.65 12.85
CA ALA A 235 15.72 -0.18 11.78
C ALA A 235 15.08 0.70 10.69
N MET A 236 14.70 0.11 9.56
CA MET A 236 14.07 0.84 8.46
C MET A 236 12.85 0.11 7.95
N LEU A 237 11.79 0.85 7.68
CA LEU A 237 10.60 0.40 6.96
C LEU A 237 10.72 0.81 5.51
N LEU A 238 10.25 -0.05 4.61
CA LEU A 238 10.25 0.13 3.16
C LEU A 238 8.90 -0.30 2.60
N TRP A 239 8.31 0.53 1.73
CA TRP A 239 7.07 0.16 1.03
C TRP A 239 6.93 0.92 -0.29
N ILE A 240 6.05 0.44 -1.15
CA ILE A 240 5.64 1.08 -2.39
C ILE A 240 4.20 1.59 -2.24
N GLU A 241 3.97 2.84 -2.65
CA GLU A 241 2.68 3.50 -2.58
C GLU A 241 2.29 4.12 -3.92
#